data_b7f31723e0e7bf0b556f0bb2b3d73c3c
#
_entry.id   b7f31723e0e7bf0b556f0bb2b3d73c3c
#
_cell.length_a   1.000
_cell.length_b   1.000
_cell.length_c   1.000
_cell.angle_alpha   90.00
_cell.angle_beta   90.00
_cell.angle_gamma   90.00
#
_symmetry.space_group_name_H-M   'P 1'
#
loop_
_entity.id
_entity.type
_entity.pdbx_description
1 polymer ?
#
loop_
_entity_poly.entity_id
_entity_poly.type
_entity_poly.pdbx_seq_one_letter_code
_entity_poly.pdbx_strand_id
1 'polypeptide(L)'
;NSDSKTKILFLNKEKIIKLATNNKIHVTLKDNTKPIVSFFYYNKNEKLKIIQAINDNFPKNCQPIIKELSIAKIVEEINKLNFTKTIGYTIEEKNNGLIFIFDDELSVNDKEKFNAYIKKQAAFFGRKFIFYRENKVNINLKNKAMLQEDNGYIFLDNQHRYFPQG
;
A
#
# COMPACT_ATOMS: atom_id res chain seq x y z
N ASN A 1 0.80 7.73 32.79
CA ASN A 1 0.55 6.36 33.18
C ASN A 1 -0.05 5.55 32.02
N SER A 2 0.54 4.42 31.69
CA SER A 2 0.11 3.58 30.55
C SER A 2 -1.33 3.09 30.68
N ASP A 3 -1.80 2.83 31.90
CA ASP A 3 -3.16 2.36 32.14
C ASP A 3 -4.21 3.44 31.82
N SER A 4 -3.92 4.70 32.15
CA SER A 4 -4.80 5.82 31.82
C SER A 4 -4.89 6.02 30.31
N LYS A 5 -3.76 5.90 29.60
CA LYS A 5 -3.71 6.01 28.14
C LYS A 5 -4.50 4.89 27.46
N THR A 6 -4.35 3.66 27.94
CA THR A 6 -5.09 2.51 27.42
C THR A 6 -6.58 2.69 27.62
N LYS A 7 -7.03 3.17 28.79
CA LYS A 7 -8.45 3.47 29.05
C LYS A 7 -9.00 4.52 28.11
N ILE A 8 -8.27 5.61 27.88
CA ILE A 8 -8.70 6.68 26.98
C ILE A 8 -8.85 6.15 25.55
N LEU A 9 -7.90 5.33 25.08
CA LEU A 9 -7.98 4.72 23.78
C LEU A 9 -9.16 3.75 23.67
N PHE A 10 -9.44 2.99 24.72
CA PHE A 10 -10.56 2.07 24.73
C PHE A 10 -11.90 2.82 24.63
N LEU A 11 -12.05 3.93 25.35
CA LEU A 11 -13.25 4.76 25.29
C LEU A 11 -13.47 5.39 23.91
N ASN A 12 -12.40 5.61 23.15
CA ASN A 12 -12.47 6.17 21.80
C ASN A 12 -12.36 5.13 20.69
N LYS A 13 -12.44 3.84 21.03
CA LYS A 13 -12.23 2.75 20.10
C LYS A 13 -13.14 2.83 18.86
N GLU A 14 -14.40 3.17 19.04
CA GLU A 14 -15.34 3.30 17.93
C GLU A 14 -14.95 4.41 16.95
N LYS A 15 -14.54 5.56 17.49
CA LYS A 15 -14.05 6.69 16.67
C LYS A 15 -12.80 6.31 15.89
N ILE A 16 -11.89 5.58 16.54
CA ILE A 16 -10.64 5.15 15.93
C ILE A 16 -10.92 4.12 14.82
N ILE A 17 -11.81 3.16 15.06
CA ILE A 17 -12.22 2.18 14.05
C ILE A 17 -12.88 2.87 12.87
N LYS A 18 -13.75 3.84 13.13
CA LYS A 18 -14.40 4.62 12.08
C LYS A 18 -13.39 5.43 11.26
N LEU A 19 -12.38 6.01 11.91
CA LEU A 19 -11.29 6.70 11.25
C LEU A 19 -10.53 5.76 10.31
N ALA A 20 -10.16 4.58 10.80
CA ALA A 20 -9.44 3.58 10.01
C ALA A 20 -10.25 3.17 8.77
N THR A 21 -11.56 2.94 8.92
CA THR A 21 -12.43 2.55 7.82
C THR A 21 -12.57 3.66 6.77
N ASN A 22 -12.76 4.91 7.23
CA ASN A 22 -13.02 6.02 6.32
C ASN A 22 -11.78 6.53 5.60
N ASN A 23 -10.60 6.40 6.21
CA ASN A 23 -9.38 7.00 5.69
C ASN A 23 -8.35 5.98 5.21
N LYS A 24 -8.74 4.72 5.03
CA LYS A 24 -7.87 3.64 4.56
C LYS A 24 -6.59 3.48 5.40
N ILE A 25 -6.70 3.73 6.69
CA ILE A 25 -5.59 3.59 7.61
C ILE A 25 -5.76 2.33 8.46
N HIS A 26 -4.65 1.77 8.87
CA HIS A 26 -4.63 0.61 9.76
C HIS A 26 -4.14 1.04 11.14
N VAL A 27 -4.91 0.69 12.16
CA VAL A 27 -4.59 1.03 13.55
C VAL A 27 -4.31 -0.25 14.31
N THR A 28 -3.15 -0.31 14.96
CA THR A 28 -2.78 -1.41 15.85
C THR A 28 -2.79 -0.90 17.28
N LEU A 29 -3.63 -1.51 18.11
CA LEU A 29 -3.73 -1.21 19.53
C LEU A 29 -3.28 -2.44 20.31
N LYS A 30 -2.17 -2.33 21.02
CA LYS A 30 -1.69 -3.38 21.92
C LYS A 30 -1.59 -2.80 23.33
N ASP A 31 -1.91 -3.64 24.32
CA ASP A 31 -1.82 -3.22 25.72
C ASP A 31 -0.41 -2.76 26.07
N ASN A 32 -0.32 -1.67 26.85
CA ASN A 32 0.93 -1.09 27.34
C ASN A 32 1.91 -0.60 26.27
N THR A 33 1.45 -0.44 25.03
CA THR A 33 2.27 0.14 23.96
C THR A 33 1.57 1.34 23.33
N LYS A 34 2.34 2.21 22.69
CA LYS A 34 1.75 3.27 21.90
C LYS A 34 0.97 2.68 20.72
N PRO A 35 -0.18 3.25 20.37
CA PRO A 35 -0.86 2.82 19.15
C PRO A 35 0.01 3.09 17.94
N ILE A 36 -0.10 2.22 16.95
CA ILE A 36 0.62 2.36 15.70
C ILE A 36 -0.42 2.58 14.60
N VAL A 37 -0.26 3.66 13.86
CA VAL A 37 -1.11 3.97 12.70
C VAL A 37 -0.26 3.87 11.46
N SER A 38 -0.67 3.03 10.52
CA SER A 38 0.02 2.86 9.26
C SER A 38 -0.92 3.18 8.10
N PHE A 39 -0.40 3.87 7.09
CA PHE A 39 -1.15 4.20 5.90
C PHE A 39 -0.22 4.44 4.72
N PHE A 40 -0.78 4.38 3.51
CA PHE A 40 -0.09 4.78 2.30
C PHE A 40 -0.89 5.87 1.59
N TYR A 41 -0.20 6.66 0.80
CA TYR A 41 -0.78 7.83 0.13
C TYR A 41 -0.17 8.01 -1.26
N TYR A 42 -0.92 8.67 -2.15
CA TYR A 42 -0.45 8.99 -3.50
C TYR A 42 0.23 10.34 -3.58
N ASN A 43 -0.26 11.33 -2.82
CA ASN A 43 0.27 12.69 -2.89
C ASN A 43 0.28 13.36 -1.51
N LYS A 44 0.98 14.49 -1.45
CA LYS A 44 1.16 15.24 -0.20
C LYS A 44 -0.16 15.73 0.41
N ASN A 45 -1.12 16.12 -0.42
CA ASN A 45 -2.41 16.60 0.08
C ASN A 45 -3.18 15.50 0.78
N GLU A 46 -3.19 14.29 0.22
CA GLU A 46 -3.79 13.13 0.84
C GLU A 46 -3.11 12.81 2.17
N LYS A 47 -1.77 12.82 2.20
CA LYS A 47 -0.99 12.61 3.42
C LYS A 47 -1.38 13.60 4.52
N LEU A 48 -1.46 14.89 4.19
CA LEU A 48 -1.79 15.93 5.17
C LEU A 48 -3.20 15.75 5.72
N LYS A 49 -4.16 15.38 4.88
CA LYS A 49 -5.53 15.10 5.33
C LYS A 49 -5.58 13.92 6.29
N ILE A 50 -4.84 12.85 6.00
CA ILE A 50 -4.80 11.67 6.86
C ILE A 50 -4.14 12.02 8.19
N ILE A 51 -3.02 12.73 8.18
CA ILE A 51 -2.33 13.15 9.40
C ILE A 51 -3.23 14.05 10.26
N GLN A 52 -3.94 14.98 9.64
CA GLN A 52 -4.89 15.83 10.36
C GLN A 52 -5.99 15.00 11.01
N ALA A 53 -6.56 14.04 10.29
CA ALA A 53 -7.59 13.15 10.83
C ALA A 53 -7.05 12.34 12.01
N ILE A 54 -5.81 11.87 11.94
CA ILE A 54 -5.17 11.15 13.04
C ILE A 54 -5.03 12.08 14.26
N ASN A 55 -4.51 13.28 14.06
CA ASN A 55 -4.31 14.23 15.15
C ASN A 55 -5.63 14.61 15.82
N ASP A 56 -6.69 14.74 15.04
CA ASP A 56 -8.01 15.14 15.57
C ASP A 56 -8.70 14.02 16.36
N ASN A 57 -8.35 12.75 16.10
CA ASN A 57 -9.03 11.60 16.69
C ASN A 57 -8.25 10.88 17.78
N PHE A 58 -6.98 11.21 17.97
CA PHE A 58 -6.18 10.66 19.06
C PHE A 58 -5.98 11.72 20.14
N PRO A 59 -6.06 11.33 21.43
CA PRO A 59 -5.81 12.28 22.52
C PRO A 59 -4.40 12.87 22.44
N LYS A 60 -4.24 14.13 22.81
CA LYS A 60 -2.95 14.83 22.77
C LYS A 60 -1.86 14.11 23.59
N ASN A 61 -2.25 13.49 24.69
CA ASN A 61 -1.34 12.76 25.57
C ASN A 61 -1.11 11.32 25.14
N CYS A 62 -1.74 10.89 24.04
CA CYS A 62 -1.61 9.54 23.55
C CYS A 62 -1.60 9.54 22.00
N GLN A 63 -0.61 10.22 21.45
CA GLN A 63 -0.44 10.26 19.98
C GLN A 63 0.19 8.95 19.48
N PRO A 64 -0.23 8.47 18.32
CA PRO A 64 0.27 7.22 17.79
C PRO A 64 1.65 7.37 17.15
N ILE A 65 2.33 6.22 17.02
CA ILE A 65 3.47 6.11 16.12
C ILE A 65 2.91 6.03 14.71
N ILE A 66 3.37 6.92 13.84
CA ILE A 66 2.87 6.97 12.46
C ILE A 66 3.90 6.30 11.56
N LYS A 67 3.44 5.30 10.80
CA LYS A 67 4.22 4.66 9.75
C LYS A 67 3.54 4.93 8.42
N GLU A 68 4.20 5.70 7.58
CA GLU A 68 3.63 6.16 6.31
C GLU A 68 4.49 5.72 5.15
N LEU A 69 3.86 5.41 4.03
CA LEU A 69 4.54 5.07 2.79
C LEU A 69 3.88 5.76 1.61
N SER A 70 4.71 6.38 0.79
CA SER A 70 4.29 6.94 -0.50
C SER A 70 4.19 5.82 -1.53
N ILE A 71 3.06 5.73 -2.22
CA ILE A 71 2.89 4.74 -3.30
C ILE A 71 3.86 5.04 -4.43
N ALA A 72 4.10 6.32 -4.75
CA ALA A 72 5.08 6.70 -5.75
C ALA A 72 6.49 6.20 -5.40
N LYS A 73 6.85 6.28 -4.12
CA LYS A 73 8.15 5.79 -3.64
C LYS A 73 8.23 4.26 -3.74
N ILE A 74 7.16 3.56 -3.42
CA ILE A 74 7.10 2.10 -3.56
C ILE A 74 7.33 1.72 -5.03
N VAL A 75 6.66 2.38 -5.97
CA VAL A 75 6.84 2.15 -7.40
C VAL A 75 8.29 2.40 -7.82
N GLU A 76 8.89 3.48 -7.35
CA GLU A 76 10.30 3.81 -7.62
C GLU A 76 11.23 2.72 -7.10
N GLU A 77 11.01 2.24 -5.88
CA GLU A 77 11.83 1.18 -5.28
C GLU A 77 11.67 -0.14 -6.02
N ILE A 78 10.45 -0.47 -6.49
CA ILE A 78 10.21 -1.67 -7.29
C ILE A 78 10.95 -1.59 -8.61
N ASN A 79 10.98 -0.42 -9.24
CA ASN A 79 11.73 -0.21 -10.48
C ASN A 79 13.23 -0.45 -10.28
N LYS A 80 13.75 -0.22 -9.07
CA LYS A 80 15.16 -0.46 -8.73
C LYS A 80 15.48 -1.91 -8.44
N LEU A 81 14.49 -2.79 -8.38
CA LEU A 81 14.73 -4.23 -8.17
C LEU A 81 15.37 -4.90 -9.39
N ASN A 82 15.39 -4.24 -10.54
CA ASN A 82 16.00 -4.73 -11.78
C ASN A 82 15.42 -6.08 -12.19
N PHE A 83 14.12 -6.11 -12.44
CA PHE A 83 13.49 -7.32 -12.94
C PHE A 83 14.11 -7.74 -14.28
N THR A 84 14.27 -9.02 -14.47
CA THR A 84 14.87 -9.57 -15.69
C THR A 84 13.96 -9.38 -16.90
N LYS A 85 12.66 -9.29 -16.68
CA LYS A 85 11.65 -9.10 -17.73
C LYS A 85 10.78 -7.91 -17.37
N THR A 86 10.65 -6.97 -18.31
CA THR A 86 9.77 -5.82 -18.13
C THR A 86 8.31 -6.26 -18.29
N ILE A 87 7.57 -6.22 -17.21
CA ILE A 87 6.15 -6.59 -17.17
C ILE A 87 5.37 -5.42 -16.60
N GLY A 88 4.32 -5.00 -17.31
CA GLY A 88 3.41 -3.99 -16.82
C GLY A 88 2.59 -4.49 -15.64
N TYR A 89 2.18 -3.58 -14.78
CA TYR A 89 1.34 -3.91 -13.65
C TYR A 89 0.43 -2.75 -13.27
N THR A 90 -0.66 -3.07 -12.57
CA THR A 90 -1.54 -2.11 -11.93
C THR A 90 -1.50 -2.33 -10.43
N ILE A 91 -1.83 -1.30 -9.68
CA ILE A 91 -1.90 -1.38 -8.22
C ILE A 91 -3.36 -1.16 -7.81
N GLU A 92 -3.89 -2.10 -7.04
CA GLU A 92 -5.22 -2.02 -6.46
C GLU A 92 -5.11 -1.91 -4.94
N GLU A 93 -5.83 -0.96 -4.35
CA GLU A 93 -5.94 -0.86 -2.89
C GLU A 93 -7.13 -1.69 -2.42
N LYS A 94 -6.89 -2.60 -1.50
CA LYS A 94 -7.94 -3.44 -0.94
C LYS A 94 -7.59 -3.86 0.49
N ASN A 95 -8.54 -3.70 1.40
CA ASN A 95 -8.38 -4.12 2.81
C ASN A 95 -7.12 -3.57 3.48
N ASN A 96 -6.85 -2.29 3.26
CA ASN A 96 -5.67 -1.60 3.79
C ASN A 96 -4.35 -2.21 3.29
N GLY A 97 -4.38 -2.81 2.12
CA GLY A 97 -3.22 -3.38 1.46
C GLY A 97 -3.12 -2.93 0.01
N LEU A 98 -1.99 -3.22 -0.59
CA LEU A 98 -1.71 -2.96 -2.00
C LEU A 98 -1.56 -4.28 -2.73
N ILE A 99 -2.33 -4.47 -3.80
CA ILE A 99 -2.23 -5.65 -4.64
C ILE A 99 -1.60 -5.23 -5.97
N PHE A 100 -0.43 -5.77 -6.27
CA PHE A 100 0.24 -5.58 -7.54
C PHE A 100 -0.28 -6.64 -8.51
N ILE A 101 -0.92 -6.21 -9.56
CA ILE A 101 -1.49 -7.09 -10.58
C ILE A 101 -0.59 -7.03 -11.80
N PHE A 102 0.25 -8.05 -11.97
CA PHE A 102 1.16 -8.12 -13.10
C PHE A 102 0.43 -8.66 -14.33
N ASP A 103 0.76 -8.13 -15.49
CA ASP A 103 0.13 -8.52 -16.75
C ASP A 103 0.52 -9.91 -17.22
N ASP A 104 1.63 -10.44 -16.70
CA ASP A 104 2.17 -11.75 -17.09
C ASP A 104 2.90 -12.36 -15.90
N GLU A 105 3.32 -13.61 -16.05
CA GLU A 105 4.03 -14.33 -15.02
C GLU A 105 5.43 -13.76 -14.80
N LEU A 106 5.80 -13.56 -13.53
CA LEU A 106 7.16 -13.18 -13.16
C LEU A 106 8.08 -14.41 -13.23
N SER A 107 9.33 -14.19 -13.62
CA SER A 107 10.35 -15.24 -13.52
C SER A 107 10.56 -15.62 -12.05
N VAL A 108 11.13 -16.82 -11.82
CA VAL A 108 11.45 -17.27 -10.46
C VAL A 108 12.36 -16.25 -9.76
N ASN A 109 13.35 -15.73 -10.48
CA ASN A 109 14.29 -14.73 -9.98
C ASN A 109 13.57 -13.43 -9.57
N ASP A 110 12.66 -12.97 -10.40
CA ASP A 110 11.90 -11.74 -10.14
C ASP A 110 10.93 -11.93 -8.98
N LYS A 111 10.30 -13.11 -8.86
CA LYS A 111 9.48 -13.46 -7.70
C LYS A 111 10.28 -13.39 -6.39
N GLU A 112 11.50 -13.92 -6.39
CA GLU A 112 12.38 -13.87 -5.22
C GLU A 112 12.70 -12.43 -4.82
N LYS A 113 13.04 -11.59 -5.79
CA LYS A 113 13.32 -10.17 -5.55
C LYS A 113 12.09 -9.45 -4.98
N PHE A 114 10.92 -9.69 -5.57
CA PHE A 114 9.70 -9.05 -5.13
C PHE A 114 9.28 -9.53 -3.74
N ASN A 115 9.39 -10.83 -3.47
CA ASN A 115 9.08 -11.38 -2.15
C ASN A 115 10.02 -10.84 -1.07
N ALA A 116 11.31 -10.68 -1.38
CA ALA A 116 12.26 -10.06 -0.45
C ALA A 116 11.88 -8.61 -0.14
N TYR A 117 11.45 -7.88 -1.15
CA TYR A 117 10.95 -6.51 -0.99
C TYR A 117 9.68 -6.48 -0.11
N ILE A 118 8.73 -7.38 -0.37
CA ILE A 118 7.52 -7.50 0.44
C ILE A 118 7.85 -7.74 1.92
N LYS A 119 8.79 -8.65 2.20
CA LYS A 119 9.20 -8.95 3.58
C LYS A 119 9.85 -7.75 4.25
N LYS A 120 10.68 -7.01 3.53
CA LYS A 120 11.35 -5.81 4.05
C LYS A 120 10.31 -4.74 4.43
N GLN A 121 9.33 -4.51 3.57
CA GLN A 121 8.28 -3.53 3.83
C GLN A 121 7.36 -3.98 4.97
N ALA A 122 7.07 -5.28 5.05
CA ALA A 122 6.27 -5.83 6.15
C ALA A 122 6.95 -5.63 7.50
N ALA A 123 8.26 -5.80 7.56
CA ALA A 123 9.04 -5.54 8.78
C ALA A 123 8.96 -4.07 9.20
N PHE A 124 9.05 -3.14 8.25
CA PHE A 124 8.90 -1.71 8.53
C PHE A 124 7.49 -1.37 8.98
N PHE A 125 6.48 -1.86 8.27
CA PHE A 125 5.08 -1.51 8.51
C PHE A 125 4.48 -2.22 9.72
N GLY A 126 5.11 -3.31 10.15
CA GLY A 126 4.61 -4.15 11.25
C GLY A 126 3.57 -5.17 10.83
N ARG A 127 3.28 -5.27 9.54
CA ARG A 127 2.36 -6.26 8.98
C ARG A 127 2.60 -6.39 7.48
N LYS A 128 2.21 -7.52 6.91
CA LYS A 128 2.22 -7.71 5.47
C LYS A 128 1.10 -6.88 4.84
N PHE A 129 1.46 -6.01 3.89
CA PHE A 129 0.48 -5.15 3.22
C PHE A 129 0.65 -5.11 1.71
N ILE A 130 1.73 -5.64 1.17
CA ILE A 130 1.96 -5.75 -0.27
C ILE A 130 1.72 -7.19 -0.70
N PHE A 131 0.86 -7.36 -1.67
CA PHE A 131 0.49 -8.64 -2.26
C PHE A 131 0.64 -8.54 -3.76
N TYR A 132 0.73 -9.65 -4.45
CA TYR A 132 0.73 -9.63 -5.90
C TYR A 132 -0.01 -10.84 -6.45
N ARG A 133 -0.49 -10.68 -7.65
CA ARG A 133 -1.02 -11.75 -8.47
C ARG A 133 -0.57 -11.56 -9.91
N GLU A 134 -0.57 -12.64 -10.65
CA GLU A 134 -0.19 -12.66 -12.04
C GLU A 134 -1.44 -12.95 -12.89
N ASN A 135 -1.69 -12.08 -13.86
CA ASN A 135 -2.75 -12.33 -14.83
C ASN A 135 -2.14 -13.07 -15.98
N LYS A 136 -2.57 -14.33 -16.21
CA LYS A 136 -2.24 -15.03 -17.44
C LYS A 136 -3.08 -14.42 -18.55
N VAL A 137 -2.48 -13.52 -19.31
CA VAL A 137 -3.18 -12.85 -20.38
C VAL A 137 -3.42 -13.85 -21.52
N ASN A 138 -4.70 -14.01 -21.91
CA ASN A 138 -5.05 -14.77 -23.10
C ASN A 138 -4.41 -14.10 -24.33
N ILE A 139 -3.92 -14.90 -25.28
CA ILE A 139 -3.28 -14.42 -26.52
C ILE A 139 -4.16 -13.38 -27.23
N ASN A 140 -5.48 -13.56 -27.25
CA ASN A 140 -6.40 -12.63 -27.88
C ASN A 140 -6.43 -11.25 -27.18
N LEU A 141 -6.32 -11.23 -25.86
CA LEU A 141 -6.22 -9.99 -25.08
C LEU A 141 -4.88 -9.32 -25.29
N LYS A 142 -3.81 -10.11 -25.41
CA LYS A 142 -2.47 -9.61 -25.71
C LYS A 142 -2.45 -8.92 -27.08
N ASN A 143 -3.08 -9.50 -28.08
CA ASN A 143 -3.18 -8.92 -29.42
C ASN A 143 -4.01 -7.63 -29.41
N LYS A 144 -5.12 -7.59 -28.67
CA LYS A 144 -5.92 -6.36 -28.52
C LYS A 144 -5.14 -5.26 -27.83
N ALA A 145 -4.40 -5.60 -26.77
CA ALA A 145 -3.57 -4.64 -26.08
C ALA A 145 -2.47 -4.08 -26.98
N MET A 146 -1.84 -4.92 -27.78
CA MET A 146 -0.83 -4.52 -28.76
C MET A 146 -1.37 -3.58 -29.83
N LEU A 147 -2.59 -3.80 -30.30
CA LEU A 147 -3.23 -2.94 -31.31
C LEU A 147 -3.61 -1.56 -30.76
N GLN A 148 -3.74 -1.43 -29.45
CA GLN A 148 -4.10 -0.18 -28.77
C GLN A 148 -2.89 0.58 -28.21
N GLU A 149 -1.71 -0.01 -28.26
CA GLU A 149 -0.51 0.51 -27.65
C GLU A 149 0.23 1.60 -28.43
N ASP A 150 -0.26 2.02 -29.59
CA ASP A 150 0.38 3.08 -30.35
C ASP A 150 0.50 4.40 -29.58
N ASN A 151 -0.14 4.53 -28.43
CA ASN A 151 -0.10 5.73 -27.58
C ASN A 151 0.47 5.52 -26.16
N GLY A 152 1.05 4.38 -25.87
CA GLY A 152 1.89 4.18 -24.68
C GLY A 152 1.22 3.83 -23.35
N TYR A 153 -0.02 4.24 -23.09
CA TYR A 153 -0.69 3.92 -21.83
C TYR A 153 -2.16 3.65 -22.02
N ILE A 154 -2.60 2.52 -21.47
CA ILE A 154 -4.02 2.20 -21.40
C ILE A 154 -4.50 2.49 -19.98
N PHE A 155 -5.40 3.46 -19.84
CA PHE A 155 -6.07 3.70 -18.57
C PHE A 155 -7.31 2.81 -18.50
N LEU A 156 -7.36 1.91 -17.54
CA LEU A 156 -8.51 1.08 -17.26
C LEU A 156 -9.16 1.57 -15.97
N ASP A 157 -10.33 2.19 -16.05
CA ASP A 157 -11.21 2.54 -14.92
C ASP A 157 -10.50 3.17 -13.72
N ASN A 158 -9.84 4.30 -13.91
CA ASN A 158 -9.10 5.02 -12.87
C ASN A 158 -7.88 4.25 -12.31
N GLN A 159 -7.49 3.16 -12.96
CA GLN A 159 -6.29 2.41 -12.59
C GLN A 159 -5.12 2.86 -13.46
N HIS A 160 -4.01 3.22 -12.82
CA HIS A 160 -2.78 3.56 -13.52
C HIS A 160 -1.96 2.30 -13.77
N ARG A 161 -1.55 2.09 -15.01
CA ARG A 161 -0.62 0.99 -15.33
C ARG A 161 0.79 1.46 -15.11
N TYR A 162 1.60 0.59 -14.51
CA TYR A 162 3.00 0.83 -14.24
C TYR A 162 3.86 -0.17 -15.01
N PHE A 163 4.96 0.32 -15.55
CA PHE A 163 5.95 -0.51 -16.22
C PHE A 163 7.28 -0.35 -15.48
N PRO A 164 7.84 -1.45 -14.91
CA PRO A 164 9.13 -1.36 -14.28
C PRO A 164 10.20 -0.91 -15.28
N GLN A 165 10.95 0.12 -14.93
CA GLN A 165 12.07 0.57 -15.74
C GLN A 165 13.28 -0.30 -15.40
N GLY A 166 13.69 -1.10 -16.38
CA GLY A 166 14.83 -1.98 -16.23
C GLY A 166 16.16 -1.25 -16.22
#